data_f3894f61814b40ff68dd9763e21ff222
#
_entry.id   f3894f61814b40ff68dd9763e21ff222
#
_cell.length_a   1.000
_cell.length_b   1.000
_cell.length_c   1.000
_cell.angle_alpha   90.00
_cell.angle_beta   90.00
_cell.angle_gamma   90.00
#
_symmetry.space_group_name_H-M   'P 1'
#
loop_
_entity.id
_entity.type
_entity.pdbx_description
1 polymer ?
#
loop_
_entity_poly.entity_id
_entity_poly.type
_entity_poly.pdbx_seq_one_letter_code
_entity_poly.pdbx_strand_id
1 'polypeptide(L)'
;MEISLFDAAAKGFLNLLHLKVLLAMLLGVSIGTFTAVAPQGLGMPLVYAIALPIVIKWEPITGIALLIGASSVSAICAAYLPILFGIPGGSGSQATVLDDYPIGKRNEERRALKTSFIAKNIRCLIDTMTLALAIPTTRP
;
A
#
# COMPACT_ATOMS: atom_id res chain seq x y z
N MET A 1 -14.57 -3.66 30.23
CA MET A 1 -14.39 -2.29 29.72
C MET A 1 -14.41 -2.39 28.19
N GLU A 2 -15.59 -2.29 27.59
CA GLU A 2 -15.74 -2.32 26.14
C GLU A 2 -15.24 -0.99 25.59
N ILE A 3 -14.03 -0.99 25.09
CA ILE A 3 -13.56 0.13 24.27
C ILE A 3 -14.38 0.03 23.00
N SER A 4 -15.31 0.96 22.78
CA SER A 4 -16.09 0.97 21.56
C SER A 4 -15.12 1.04 20.37
N LEU A 5 -15.43 0.35 19.29
CA LEU A 5 -14.61 0.31 18.07
C LEU A 5 -14.30 1.74 17.59
N PHE A 6 -15.20 2.64 17.87
CA PHE A 6 -15.08 4.07 17.54
C PHE A 6 -14.01 4.76 18.38
N ASP A 7 -13.93 4.47 19.69
CA ASP A 7 -12.90 5.05 20.57
C ASP A 7 -11.51 4.51 20.23
N ALA A 8 -11.42 3.23 19.86
CA ALA A 8 -10.17 2.63 19.40
C ALA A 8 -9.68 3.27 18.08
N ALA A 9 -10.58 3.47 17.13
CA ALA A 9 -10.30 4.13 15.87
C ALA A 9 -9.90 5.61 16.05
N ALA A 10 -10.60 6.34 16.92
CA ALA A 10 -10.29 7.73 17.24
C ALA A 10 -8.91 7.86 17.91
N LYS A 11 -8.60 7.01 18.87
CA LYS A 11 -7.27 6.98 19.51
C LYS A 11 -6.17 6.60 18.52
N GLY A 12 -6.44 5.63 17.62
CA GLY A 12 -5.51 5.27 16.54
C GLY A 12 -5.23 6.46 15.62
N PHE A 13 -6.26 7.21 15.24
CA PHE A 13 -6.13 8.40 14.41
C PHE A 13 -5.34 9.52 15.10
N LEU A 14 -5.58 9.75 16.38
CA LEU A 14 -4.82 10.73 17.17
C LEU A 14 -3.35 10.34 17.30
N ASN A 15 -3.05 9.03 17.45
CA ASN A 15 -1.67 8.54 17.49
C ASN A 15 -0.94 8.74 16.15
N LEU A 16 -1.63 8.69 15.01
CA LEU A 16 -1.05 8.99 13.70
C LEU A 16 -0.60 10.46 13.57
N LEU A 17 -1.21 11.37 14.31
CA LEU A 17 -0.84 12.78 14.32
C LEU A 17 0.42 13.09 15.13
N HIS A 18 0.94 12.14 15.91
CA HIS A 18 2.22 12.32 16.58
C HIS A 18 3.35 12.45 15.53
N LEU A 19 4.16 13.50 15.67
CA LEU A 19 5.23 13.83 14.73
C LEU A 19 6.17 12.66 14.43
N LYS A 20 6.49 11.83 15.43
CA LYS A 20 7.33 10.64 15.27
C LYS A 20 6.70 9.61 14.34
N VAL A 21 5.40 9.35 14.50
CA VAL A 21 4.65 8.37 13.70
C VAL A 21 4.49 8.87 12.28
N LEU A 22 4.22 10.16 12.12
CA LEU A 22 4.09 10.81 10.81
C LEU A 22 5.41 10.79 10.03
N LEU A 23 6.53 11.08 10.69
CA LEU A 23 7.86 10.98 10.08
C LEU A 23 8.20 9.55 9.69
N ALA A 24 7.86 8.56 10.53
CA ALA A 24 8.06 7.15 10.19
C ALA A 24 7.20 6.73 8.98
N MET A 25 5.96 7.22 8.90
CA MET A 25 5.08 6.97 7.75
C MET A 25 5.65 7.59 6.47
N LEU A 26 6.18 8.82 6.53
CA LEU A 26 6.85 9.48 5.40
C LEU A 26 8.11 8.73 4.95
N LEU A 27 8.90 8.24 5.90
CA LEU A 27 10.06 7.38 5.59
C LEU A 27 9.61 6.09 4.91
N GLY A 28 8.55 5.47 5.40
CA GLY A 28 7.94 4.30 4.78
C GLY A 28 7.50 4.58 3.34
N VAL A 29 6.80 5.68 3.10
CA VAL A 29 6.40 6.14 1.77
C VAL A 29 7.62 6.31 0.85
N SER A 30 8.69 6.91 1.33
CA SER A 30 9.93 7.11 0.56
C SER A 30 10.57 5.76 0.18
N ILE A 31 10.68 4.83 1.12
CA ILE A 31 11.20 3.48 0.88
C ILE A 31 10.28 2.74 -0.11
N GLY A 32 8.97 2.80 0.09
CA GLY A 32 7.98 2.19 -0.79
C GLY A 32 8.05 2.72 -2.21
N THR A 33 8.24 4.03 -2.39
CA THR A 33 8.40 4.65 -3.71
C THR A 33 9.67 4.16 -4.40
N PHE A 34 10.78 4.12 -3.67
CA PHE A 34 12.06 3.67 -4.21
C PHE A 34 12.01 2.20 -4.65
N THR A 35 11.43 1.35 -3.82
CA THR A 35 11.30 -0.09 -4.12
C THR A 35 10.27 -0.38 -5.21
N ALA A 36 9.26 0.47 -5.37
CA ALA A 36 8.24 0.33 -6.41
C ALA A 36 8.76 0.60 -7.82
N VAL A 37 9.81 1.43 -7.94
CA VAL A 37 10.50 1.71 -9.21
C VAL A 37 11.51 0.60 -9.55
N ALA A 38 11.91 -0.20 -8.57
CA ALA A 38 12.83 -1.32 -8.81
C ALA A 38 12.14 -2.40 -9.66
N PRO A 39 12.71 -2.79 -10.81
CA PRO A 39 12.15 -3.82 -11.66
C PRO A 39 12.19 -5.19 -10.96
N GLN A 40 11.24 -6.04 -11.32
CA GLN A 40 11.34 -7.47 -11.04
C GLN A 40 10.76 -8.03 -9.73
N GLY A 41 9.49 -7.77 -9.42
CA GLY A 41 8.80 -8.59 -8.43
C GLY A 41 9.35 -8.51 -6.99
N LEU A 42 10.37 -7.67 -6.77
CA LEU A 42 11.00 -7.44 -5.48
C LEU A 42 10.21 -6.47 -4.61
N GLY A 43 9.12 -5.85 -5.13
CA GLY A 43 8.39 -4.78 -4.50
C GLY A 43 8.15 -4.96 -2.99
N MET A 44 7.18 -5.79 -2.61
CA MET A 44 6.83 -6.00 -1.20
C MET A 44 7.91 -6.72 -0.38
N PRO A 45 8.51 -7.83 -0.84
CA PRO A 45 9.56 -8.51 -0.09
C PRO A 45 10.76 -7.61 0.18
N LEU A 46 11.16 -6.77 -0.77
CA LEU A 46 12.27 -5.83 -0.59
C LEU A 46 11.94 -4.74 0.42
N VAL A 47 10.70 -4.24 0.40
CA VAL A 47 10.22 -3.28 1.41
C VAL A 47 10.36 -3.86 2.81
N TYR A 48 9.89 -5.09 3.03
CA TYR A 48 10.00 -5.75 4.33
C TYR A 48 11.45 -6.04 4.71
N ALA A 49 12.29 -6.46 3.79
CA ALA A 49 13.70 -6.72 4.05
C ALA A 49 14.45 -5.47 4.54
N ILE A 50 14.14 -4.30 3.98
CA ILE A 50 14.75 -3.03 4.39
C ILE A 50 14.10 -2.50 5.69
N ALA A 51 12.79 -2.61 5.81
CA ALA A 51 12.04 -2.02 6.91
C ALA A 51 12.17 -2.82 8.22
N LEU A 52 12.21 -4.15 8.17
CA LEU A 52 12.25 -5.01 9.37
C LEU A 52 13.40 -4.69 10.34
N PRO A 53 14.67 -4.51 9.91
CA PRO A 53 15.75 -4.16 10.81
C PRO A 53 15.55 -2.82 11.54
N ILE A 54 14.84 -1.90 10.89
CA ILE A 54 14.53 -0.57 11.43
C ILE A 54 13.40 -0.69 12.47
N VAL A 55 12.35 -1.42 12.12
CA VAL A 55 11.15 -1.62 12.94
C VAL A 55 11.46 -2.32 14.26
N ILE A 56 12.36 -3.31 14.26
CA ILE A 56 12.75 -4.05 15.48
C ILE A 56 13.36 -3.15 16.56
N LYS A 57 14.02 -2.06 16.14
CA LYS A 57 14.66 -1.09 17.05
C LYS A 57 13.73 0.03 17.52
N TRP A 58 12.58 0.15 16.91
CA TRP A 58 11.64 1.25 17.16
C TRP A 58 10.45 0.79 17.99
N GLU A 59 9.71 1.76 18.52
CA GLU A 59 8.43 1.49 19.17
C GLU A 59 7.46 0.80 18.19
N PRO A 60 6.67 -0.20 18.64
CA PRO A 60 5.80 -1.00 17.76
C PRO A 60 4.86 -0.15 16.89
N ILE A 61 4.29 0.91 17.44
CA ILE A 61 3.35 1.80 16.73
C ILE A 61 4.05 2.52 15.57
N THR A 62 5.25 3.03 15.83
CA THR A 62 6.07 3.73 14.83
C THR A 62 6.52 2.79 13.73
N GLY A 63 6.89 1.55 14.11
CA GLY A 63 7.27 0.51 13.17
C GLY A 63 6.12 0.08 12.24
N ILE A 64 4.94 -0.11 12.80
CA ILE A 64 3.74 -0.45 12.02
C ILE A 64 3.38 0.70 11.06
N ALA A 65 3.47 1.96 11.50
CA ALA A 65 3.21 3.11 10.65
C ALA A 65 4.16 3.18 9.43
N LEU A 66 5.45 2.87 9.65
CA LEU A 66 6.44 2.77 8.56
C LEU A 66 6.07 1.68 7.56
N LEU A 67 5.71 0.49 8.05
CA LEU A 67 5.32 -0.64 7.19
C LEU A 67 4.05 -0.35 6.39
N ILE A 68 3.05 0.27 7.01
CA ILE A 68 1.81 0.67 6.34
C ILE A 68 2.10 1.71 5.26
N GLY A 69 2.91 2.74 5.55
CA GLY A 69 3.30 3.76 4.58
C GLY A 69 4.01 3.15 3.36
N ALA A 70 4.97 2.28 3.60
CA ALA A 70 5.73 1.62 2.55
C ALA A 70 4.87 0.68 1.69
N SER A 71 3.99 -0.11 2.34
CA SER A 71 3.09 -1.04 1.66
C SER A 71 2.08 -0.33 0.78
N SER A 72 1.49 0.76 1.26
CA SER A 72 0.46 1.53 0.54
C SER A 72 0.99 2.06 -0.78
N VAL A 73 2.19 2.65 -0.77
CA VAL A 73 2.81 3.19 -1.99
C VAL A 73 3.24 2.08 -2.94
N SER A 74 3.84 1.02 -2.42
CA SER A 74 4.26 -0.12 -3.24
C SER A 74 3.06 -0.75 -3.97
N ALA A 75 1.92 -0.89 -3.30
CA ALA A 75 0.69 -1.42 -3.89
C ALA A 75 0.15 -0.53 -5.02
N ILE A 76 0.20 0.79 -4.85
CA ILE A 76 -0.25 1.75 -5.87
C ILE A 76 0.68 1.73 -7.07
N CYS A 77 1.98 1.83 -6.84
CA CYS A 77 2.99 1.93 -7.89
C CYS A 77 3.20 0.63 -8.68
N ALA A 78 2.78 -0.51 -8.14
CA ALA A 78 2.88 -1.81 -8.83
C ALA A 78 2.19 -1.87 -10.21
N ALA A 79 1.32 -0.90 -10.53
CA ALA A 79 0.68 -0.80 -11.85
C ALA A 79 1.53 -0.06 -12.89
N TYR A 80 2.46 0.79 -12.48
CA TYR A 80 3.22 1.62 -13.43
C TYR A 80 4.09 0.79 -14.38
N LEU A 81 4.84 -0.17 -13.84
CA LEU A 81 5.72 -1.01 -14.65
C LEU A 81 4.96 -1.88 -15.68
N PRO A 82 3.86 -2.56 -15.31
CA PRO A 82 3.05 -3.30 -16.26
C PRO A 82 2.50 -2.43 -17.39
N ILE A 83 2.00 -1.25 -17.08
CA ILE A 83 1.34 -0.36 -18.05
C ILE A 83 2.36 0.27 -19.00
N LEU A 84 3.49 0.75 -18.47
CA LEU A 84 4.47 1.49 -19.27
C LEU A 84 5.45 0.57 -20.01
N PHE A 85 5.88 -0.50 -19.37
CA PHE A 85 6.96 -1.35 -19.90
C PHE A 85 6.53 -2.78 -20.22
N GLY A 86 5.29 -3.18 -19.84
CA GLY A 86 4.84 -4.56 -20.02
C GLY A 86 5.57 -5.56 -19.13
N ILE A 87 6.22 -5.09 -18.06
CA ILE A 87 6.97 -5.95 -17.13
C ILE A 87 6.10 -6.20 -15.90
N PRO A 88 5.78 -7.45 -15.56
CA PRO A 88 4.99 -7.73 -14.37
C PRO A 88 5.77 -7.34 -13.11
N GLY A 89 5.23 -6.40 -12.32
CA GLY A 89 5.83 -5.92 -11.06
C GLY A 89 5.60 -6.87 -9.87
N GLY A 90 4.81 -7.93 -10.04
CA GLY A 90 4.48 -8.91 -9.00
C GLY A 90 3.46 -9.92 -9.51
N SER A 91 3.16 -10.95 -8.72
CA SER A 91 2.23 -12.02 -9.10
C SER A 91 0.81 -11.51 -9.45
N GLY A 92 0.35 -10.47 -8.76
CA GLY A 92 -0.97 -9.88 -9.01
C GLY A 92 -1.03 -8.93 -10.21
N SER A 93 0.10 -8.53 -10.78
CA SER A 93 0.16 -7.59 -11.90
C SER A 93 0.27 -8.25 -13.28
N GLN A 94 0.29 -9.58 -13.34
CA GLN A 94 0.32 -10.31 -14.60
C GLN A 94 -0.93 -10.05 -15.45
N ALA A 95 -2.11 -10.02 -14.83
CA ALA A 95 -3.35 -9.67 -15.51
C ALA A 95 -3.31 -8.23 -16.04
N THR A 96 -2.77 -7.29 -15.27
CA THR A 96 -2.60 -5.88 -15.68
C THR A 96 -1.72 -5.74 -16.92
N VAL A 97 -0.70 -6.60 -17.08
CA VAL A 97 0.13 -6.60 -18.30
C VAL A 97 -0.69 -6.99 -19.52
N LEU A 98 -1.56 -7.99 -19.39
CA LEU A 98 -2.37 -8.45 -20.52
C LEU A 98 -3.42 -7.44 -20.95
N ASP A 99 -4.05 -6.75 -20.00
CA ASP A 99 -5.16 -5.85 -20.26
C ASP A 99 -4.72 -4.40 -20.54
N ASP A 100 -3.81 -3.87 -19.74
CA ASP A 100 -3.48 -2.43 -19.74
C ASP A 100 -2.27 -2.09 -20.64
N TYR A 101 -1.35 -3.03 -20.87
CA TYR A 101 -0.19 -2.80 -21.73
C TYR A 101 -0.56 -2.54 -23.21
N PRO A 102 -1.53 -3.24 -23.82
CA PRO A 102 -1.97 -2.91 -25.17
C PRO A 102 -2.58 -1.51 -25.28
N ILE A 103 -3.21 -1.02 -24.20
CA ILE A 103 -3.77 0.34 -24.13
C ILE A 103 -2.64 1.37 -24.04
N GLY A 104 -1.61 1.08 -23.24
CA GLY A 104 -0.39 1.90 -23.18
C GLY A 104 0.27 2.07 -24.55
N LYS A 105 0.42 1.00 -25.32
CA LYS A 105 0.99 1.06 -26.69
C LYS A 105 0.23 1.93 -27.70
N ARG A 106 -1.03 2.23 -27.42
CA ARG A 106 -1.86 3.11 -28.26
C ARG A 106 -1.71 4.61 -27.96
N ASN A 107 -0.68 5.02 -27.21
CA ASN A 107 -0.47 6.37 -26.67
C ASN A 107 -1.58 6.82 -25.68
N GLU A 108 -2.32 5.88 -25.10
CA GLU A 108 -3.34 6.13 -24.08
C GLU A 108 -2.84 5.80 -22.66
N GLU A 109 -1.55 5.86 -22.42
CA GLU A 109 -0.90 5.54 -21.15
C GLU A 109 -1.51 6.28 -19.96
N ARG A 110 -1.80 7.59 -20.17
CA ARG A 110 -2.43 8.42 -19.13
C ARG A 110 -3.83 7.93 -18.76
N ARG A 111 -4.56 7.38 -19.71
CA ARG A 111 -5.90 6.84 -19.49
C ARG A 111 -5.82 5.53 -18.70
N ALA A 112 -4.96 4.63 -19.12
CA ALA A 112 -4.72 3.37 -18.43
C ALA A 112 -4.28 3.59 -16.97
N LEU A 113 -3.33 4.50 -16.74
CA LEU A 113 -2.85 4.85 -15.41
C LEU A 113 -3.96 5.45 -14.53
N LYS A 114 -4.75 6.39 -15.06
CA LYS A 114 -5.87 6.98 -14.31
C LYS A 114 -6.91 5.95 -13.93
N THR A 115 -7.30 5.08 -14.86
CA THR A 115 -8.30 4.04 -14.63
C THR A 115 -7.80 3.05 -13.58
N SER A 116 -6.57 2.59 -13.69
CA SER A 116 -5.95 1.68 -12.73
C SER A 116 -5.83 2.31 -11.33
N PHE A 117 -5.49 3.59 -11.25
CA PHE A 117 -5.42 4.31 -9.97
C PHE A 117 -6.79 4.44 -9.31
N ILE A 118 -7.82 4.82 -10.06
CA ILE A 118 -9.19 4.95 -9.55
C ILE A 118 -9.71 3.59 -9.08
N ALA A 119 -9.53 2.54 -9.89
CA ALA A 119 -9.96 1.19 -9.55
C ALA A 119 -9.31 0.67 -8.25
N LYS A 120 -8.01 0.92 -8.07
CA LYS A 120 -7.29 0.55 -6.84
C LYS A 120 -7.77 1.31 -5.62
N ASN A 121 -8.07 2.60 -5.75
CA ASN A 121 -8.61 3.38 -4.64
C ASN A 121 -10.02 2.89 -4.22
N ILE A 122 -10.89 2.62 -5.19
CA ILE A 122 -12.22 2.07 -4.92
C ILE A 122 -12.11 0.71 -4.23
N ARG A 123 -11.24 -0.17 -4.74
CA ARG A 123 -10.98 -1.46 -4.12
C ARG A 123 -10.50 -1.31 -2.68
N CYS A 124 -9.55 -0.41 -2.42
CA CYS A 124 -9.04 -0.17 -1.08
C CYS A 124 -10.14 0.28 -0.11
N LEU A 125 -11.07 1.13 -0.56
CA LEU A 125 -12.23 1.53 0.24
C LEU A 125 -13.15 0.34 0.55
N ILE A 126 -13.45 -0.48 -0.44
CA ILE A 126 -14.29 -1.67 -0.27
C ILE A 126 -13.63 -2.66 0.69
N ASP A 127 -12.35 -2.95 0.51
CA ASP A 127 -11.59 -3.88 1.35
C ASP A 127 -11.54 -3.36 2.80
N THR A 128 -11.36 -2.06 3.01
CA THR A 128 -11.36 -1.44 4.35
C THR A 128 -12.75 -1.53 5.01
N MET A 129 -13.81 -1.26 4.27
CA MET A 129 -15.18 -1.39 4.76
C MET A 129 -15.52 -2.83 5.12
N THR A 130 -15.11 -3.77 4.27
CA THR A 130 -15.34 -5.20 4.51
C THR A 130 -14.62 -5.69 5.75
N LEU A 131 -13.37 -5.25 5.92
CA LEU A 131 -12.57 -5.57 7.10
C LEU A 131 -13.19 -4.98 8.38
N ALA A 132 -13.63 -3.73 8.32
CA ALA A 132 -14.28 -3.07 9.45
C ALA A 132 -15.57 -3.75 9.88
N LEU A 133 -16.32 -4.33 8.93
CA LEU A 133 -17.53 -5.10 9.21
C LEU A 133 -17.22 -6.54 9.69
N ALA A 134 -16.12 -7.12 9.24
CA ALA A 134 -15.74 -8.48 9.61
C ALA A 134 -15.19 -8.57 11.03
N ILE A 135 -14.45 -7.55 11.51
CA ILE A 135 -13.84 -7.54 12.85
C ILE A 135 -14.85 -7.78 13.99
N PRO A 136 -16.01 -7.10 14.06
CA PRO A 136 -16.97 -7.34 15.13
C PRO A 136 -17.63 -8.72 15.05
N THR A 137 -17.70 -9.32 13.86
CA THR A 137 -18.37 -10.62 13.65
C THR A 137 -17.50 -11.81 14.06
N THR A 138 -16.17 -11.64 14.12
CA THR A 138 -15.20 -12.70 14.43
C THR A 138 -14.76 -12.74 15.89
N ARG A 139 -15.28 -11.84 16.74
CA ARG A 139 -15.04 -11.93 18.18
C ARG A 139 -15.98 -12.96 18.80
N PRO A 140 -15.45 -14.05 19.41
CA PRO A 140 -16.23 -14.97 20.22
C PRO A 140 -16.72 -14.33 21.50
#